data_ed1d7481f5154e991a25be68467dbeed
#
_entry.id   ed1d7481f5154e991a25be68467dbeed
#
_cell.length_a   1.000
_cell.length_b   1.000
_cell.length_c   1.000
_cell.angle_alpha   90.00
_cell.angle_beta   90.00
_cell.angle_gamma   90.00
#
_symmetry.space_group_name_H-M   'P 1'
#
loop_
_entity.id
_entity.type
_entity.pdbx_description
1 polymer ?
#
loop_
_entity_poly.entity_id
_entity_poly.type
_entity_poly.pdbx_seq_one_letter_code
_entity_poly.pdbx_strand_id
1 'polypeptide(L)'
;MTVVRKNVALAGHLDAELAARHFSLTQQLVEDKQWEAAAGFELTAEMVVIIAANAAIPILGLDPWVYRMVKGVIVHPSSTVSHGLRSGPGAGTVSDESMAVVGVATPNSGPMTLSWDAVLSDSRHPASGQNVVIHEFAHKIDMSDGYTDGIPPVRGAEMEHWAAVVADEYEHTRARHSDRVLRRYAWTNRVEFFAVAAEAFFCQPTQLQDGKPELYGALADFFAQDPAARSH
;
A
#
# COMPACT_ATOMS: atom_id res chain seq x y z
N MET A 1 -2.30 -13.24 -17.86
CA MET A 1 -1.29 -13.92 -17.00
C MET A 1 0.16 -13.58 -17.35
N THR A 2 0.56 -13.50 -18.59
CA THR A 2 1.97 -13.20 -18.97
C THR A 2 2.46 -11.85 -18.47
N VAL A 3 1.62 -10.80 -18.57
CA VAL A 3 1.93 -9.44 -18.11
C VAL A 3 2.23 -9.40 -16.61
N VAL A 4 1.37 -10.01 -15.79
CA VAL A 4 1.52 -10.03 -14.32
C VAL A 4 2.81 -10.77 -13.94
N ARG A 5 3.06 -11.97 -14.48
CA ARG A 5 4.29 -12.74 -14.19
C ARG A 5 5.58 -11.98 -14.53
N LYS A 6 5.54 -11.13 -15.56
CA LYS A 6 6.70 -10.36 -16.00
C LYS A 6 6.95 -9.11 -15.14
N ASN A 7 5.89 -8.48 -14.63
CA ASN A 7 5.97 -7.13 -14.09
C ASN A 7 5.61 -7.03 -12.59
N VAL A 8 4.97 -8.05 -12.00
CA VAL A 8 4.55 -8.04 -10.60
C VAL A 8 5.28 -9.17 -9.87
N ALA A 9 6.47 -8.84 -9.36
CA ALA A 9 7.36 -9.84 -8.75
C ALA A 9 6.71 -10.55 -7.55
N LEU A 10 5.92 -9.83 -6.72
CA LEU A 10 5.22 -10.39 -5.57
C LEU A 10 4.24 -11.52 -5.96
N ALA A 11 3.64 -11.45 -7.14
CA ALA A 11 2.74 -12.50 -7.62
C ALA A 11 3.47 -13.82 -7.95
N GLY A 12 4.80 -13.79 -8.09
CA GLY A 12 5.63 -14.97 -8.34
C GLY A 12 5.79 -15.91 -7.13
N HIS A 13 5.52 -15.41 -5.93
CA HIS A 13 5.64 -16.16 -4.66
C HIS A 13 4.30 -16.79 -4.20
N LEU A 14 3.23 -16.64 -4.98
CA LEU A 14 1.93 -17.20 -4.65
C LEU A 14 1.85 -18.67 -5.09
N ASP A 15 1.33 -19.53 -4.20
CA ASP A 15 0.96 -20.89 -4.56
C ASP A 15 -0.22 -20.92 -5.55
N ALA A 16 -0.64 -22.09 -5.98
CA ALA A 16 -1.65 -22.24 -7.02
C ALA A 16 -3.02 -21.70 -6.59
N GLU A 17 -3.41 -21.85 -5.32
CA GLU A 17 -4.69 -21.38 -4.80
C GLU A 17 -4.72 -19.86 -4.69
N LEU A 18 -3.69 -19.28 -4.06
CA LEU A 18 -3.53 -17.83 -3.96
C LEU A 18 -3.35 -17.17 -5.32
N ALA A 19 -2.66 -17.81 -6.26
CA ALA A 19 -2.52 -17.30 -7.63
C ALA A 19 -3.86 -17.27 -8.38
N ALA A 20 -4.73 -18.26 -8.17
CA ALA A 20 -6.07 -18.26 -8.74
C ALA A 20 -6.96 -17.14 -8.13
N ARG A 21 -6.90 -16.99 -6.79
CA ARG A 21 -7.60 -15.90 -6.09
C ARG A 21 -7.07 -14.52 -6.52
N HIS A 22 -5.75 -14.36 -6.61
CA HIS A 22 -5.11 -13.14 -7.09
C HIS A 22 -5.58 -12.76 -8.49
N PHE A 23 -5.65 -13.74 -9.39
CA PHE A 23 -6.15 -13.52 -10.75
C PHE A 23 -7.61 -13.03 -10.74
N SER A 24 -8.49 -13.68 -9.96
CA SER A 24 -9.89 -13.28 -9.85
C SER A 24 -10.05 -11.87 -9.28
N LEU A 25 -9.31 -11.53 -8.21
CA LEU A 25 -9.33 -10.20 -7.62
C LEU A 25 -8.78 -9.12 -8.57
N THR A 26 -7.72 -9.46 -9.32
CA THR A 26 -7.18 -8.55 -10.34
C THR A 26 -8.23 -8.23 -11.40
N GLN A 27 -8.93 -9.25 -11.93
CA GLN A 27 -10.01 -9.05 -12.90
C GLN A 27 -11.12 -8.17 -12.32
N GLN A 28 -11.58 -8.48 -11.11
CA GLN A 28 -12.61 -7.70 -10.43
C GLN A 28 -12.19 -6.24 -10.29
N LEU A 29 -10.96 -5.94 -9.86
CA LEU A 29 -10.48 -4.56 -9.73
C LEU A 29 -10.39 -3.84 -11.07
N VAL A 30 -9.99 -4.53 -12.15
CA VAL A 30 -9.98 -3.97 -13.50
C VAL A 30 -11.39 -3.58 -13.96
N GLU A 31 -12.39 -4.39 -13.65
CA GLU A 31 -13.79 -4.20 -14.07
C GLU A 31 -14.53 -3.18 -13.19
N ASP A 32 -14.29 -3.19 -11.87
CA ASP A 32 -15.04 -2.39 -10.89
C ASP A 32 -14.56 -0.94 -10.78
N LYS A 33 -13.33 -0.62 -11.18
CA LYS A 33 -12.75 0.71 -10.99
C LYS A 33 -12.74 1.51 -12.28
N GLN A 34 -12.88 2.82 -12.13
CA GLN A 34 -12.69 3.76 -13.25
C GLN A 34 -11.20 4.07 -13.38
N TRP A 35 -10.68 3.93 -14.59
CA TRP A 35 -9.27 4.13 -14.90
C TRP A 35 -9.12 5.32 -15.83
N GLU A 36 -8.37 6.33 -15.41
CA GLU A 36 -8.19 7.56 -16.16
C GLU A 36 -6.70 7.87 -16.34
N ALA A 37 -6.35 8.41 -17.47
CA ALA A 37 -5.02 8.95 -17.71
C ALA A 37 -5.00 10.45 -17.39
N ALA A 38 -3.91 10.93 -16.82
CA ALA A 38 -3.66 12.37 -16.75
C ALA A 38 -3.52 12.95 -18.18
N ALA A 39 -3.79 14.24 -18.33
CA ALA A 39 -3.77 14.91 -19.62
C ALA A 39 -2.46 14.64 -20.41
N GLY A 40 -2.58 14.14 -21.63
CA GLY A 40 -1.46 13.85 -22.52
C GLY A 40 -0.76 12.50 -22.27
N PHE A 41 -1.27 11.68 -21.34
CA PHE A 41 -0.77 10.33 -21.09
C PHE A 41 -1.69 9.27 -21.69
N GLU A 42 -1.13 8.21 -22.27
CA GLU A 42 -1.88 7.08 -22.81
C GLU A 42 -1.85 5.92 -21.80
N LEU A 43 -2.99 5.65 -21.18
CA LEU A 43 -3.15 4.53 -20.23
C LEU A 43 -3.52 3.26 -21.02
N THR A 44 -2.59 2.30 -21.03
CA THR A 44 -2.82 1.01 -21.70
C THR A 44 -3.49 -0.01 -20.78
N ALA A 45 -4.16 -1.00 -21.39
CA ALA A 45 -4.73 -2.12 -20.64
C ALA A 45 -3.67 -2.90 -19.82
N GLU A 46 -2.44 -2.96 -20.31
CA GLU A 46 -1.31 -3.59 -19.57
C GLU A 46 -1.01 -2.82 -18.27
N MET A 47 -0.99 -1.50 -18.31
CA MET A 47 -0.75 -0.66 -17.12
C MET A 47 -1.86 -0.87 -16.08
N VAL A 48 -3.11 -0.88 -16.51
CA VAL A 48 -4.26 -1.14 -15.63
C VAL A 48 -4.14 -2.49 -14.94
N VAL A 49 -3.81 -3.54 -15.69
CA VAL A 49 -3.62 -4.90 -15.14
C VAL A 49 -2.47 -4.95 -14.13
N ILE A 50 -1.35 -4.27 -14.37
CA ILE A 50 -0.21 -4.23 -13.45
C ILE A 50 -0.60 -3.54 -12.14
N ILE A 51 -1.29 -2.40 -12.21
CA ILE A 51 -1.76 -1.69 -11.01
C ILE A 51 -2.76 -2.55 -10.24
N ALA A 52 -3.78 -3.09 -10.90
CA ALA A 52 -4.78 -3.94 -10.27
C ALA A 52 -4.17 -5.20 -9.63
N ALA A 53 -3.17 -5.80 -10.26
CA ALA A 53 -2.48 -6.97 -9.73
C ALA A 53 -1.67 -6.64 -8.46
N ASN A 54 -1.02 -5.48 -8.37
CA ASN A 54 -0.37 -5.05 -7.12
C ASN A 54 -1.41 -4.77 -6.03
N ALA A 55 -2.51 -4.10 -6.39
CA ALA A 55 -3.60 -3.80 -5.45
C ALA A 55 -4.32 -5.05 -4.94
N ALA A 56 -4.31 -6.14 -5.69
CA ALA A 56 -4.90 -7.42 -5.29
C ALA A 56 -4.09 -8.15 -4.20
N ILE A 57 -2.78 -7.90 -4.07
CA ILE A 57 -1.92 -8.58 -3.09
C ILE A 57 -2.40 -8.36 -1.65
N PRO A 58 -2.65 -7.13 -1.16
CA PRO A 58 -3.09 -6.91 0.22
C PRO A 58 -4.42 -7.59 0.56
N ILE A 59 -5.32 -7.71 -0.41
CA ILE A 59 -6.67 -8.24 -0.18
C ILE A 59 -6.83 -9.75 -0.44
N LEU A 60 -5.73 -10.48 -0.61
CA LEU A 60 -5.80 -11.94 -0.78
C LEU A 60 -6.48 -12.65 0.41
N GLY A 61 -6.26 -12.17 1.64
CA GLY A 61 -6.90 -12.68 2.85
C GLY A 61 -8.10 -11.86 3.33
N LEU A 62 -8.42 -10.74 2.68
CA LEU A 62 -9.49 -9.82 3.09
C LEU A 62 -10.74 -9.94 2.20
N ASP A 63 -11.83 -9.34 2.68
CA ASP A 63 -13.01 -9.07 1.86
C ASP A 63 -12.69 -7.88 0.92
N PRO A 64 -12.86 -8.02 -0.41
CA PRO A 64 -12.64 -6.94 -1.38
C PRO A 64 -13.46 -5.67 -1.09
N TRP A 65 -14.47 -5.76 -0.26
CA TRP A 65 -15.28 -4.62 0.19
C TRP A 65 -14.46 -3.52 0.86
N VAL A 66 -13.28 -3.81 1.41
CA VAL A 66 -12.36 -2.79 1.96
C VAL A 66 -11.97 -1.73 0.92
N TYR A 67 -12.04 -2.07 -0.37
CA TYR A 67 -11.76 -1.15 -1.48
C TYR A 67 -13.01 -0.48 -2.08
N ARG A 68 -14.18 -0.56 -1.42
CA ARG A 68 -15.44 0.02 -1.93
C ARG A 68 -15.38 1.54 -2.12
N MET A 69 -14.51 2.22 -1.36
CA MET A 69 -14.32 3.67 -1.44
C MET A 69 -13.43 4.08 -2.62
N VAL A 70 -12.65 3.17 -3.18
CA VAL A 70 -11.86 3.41 -4.39
C VAL A 70 -12.78 3.38 -5.60
N LYS A 71 -13.16 4.54 -6.12
CA LYS A 71 -14.03 4.65 -7.31
C LYS A 71 -13.22 4.76 -8.60
N GLY A 72 -12.11 5.49 -8.56
CA GLY A 72 -11.28 5.71 -9.73
C GLY A 72 -9.81 5.84 -9.39
N VAL A 73 -8.98 5.58 -10.39
CA VAL A 73 -7.52 5.70 -10.35
C VAL A 73 -7.08 6.56 -11.53
N ILE A 74 -6.39 7.66 -11.24
CA ILE A 74 -5.77 8.53 -12.25
C ILE A 74 -4.30 8.19 -12.33
N VAL A 75 -3.82 7.87 -13.53
CA VAL A 75 -2.42 7.49 -13.76
C VAL A 75 -1.69 8.61 -14.49
N HIS A 76 -0.58 9.08 -13.91
CA HIS A 76 0.34 10.04 -14.50
C HIS A 76 1.57 9.31 -15.07
N PRO A 77 2.25 9.87 -16.08
CA PRO A 77 3.43 9.24 -16.67
C PRO A 77 4.60 9.12 -15.69
N SER A 78 4.82 10.15 -14.88
CA SER A 78 5.93 10.25 -13.93
C SER A 78 5.54 11.05 -12.69
N SER A 79 6.32 10.89 -11.63
CA SER A 79 6.19 11.68 -10.42
C SER A 79 6.41 13.14 -10.72
N THR A 80 5.40 13.98 -10.48
CA THR A 80 5.54 15.44 -10.60
C THR A 80 6.00 16.00 -9.26
N VAL A 81 7.13 16.72 -9.27
CA VAL A 81 7.53 17.52 -8.11
C VAL A 81 6.58 18.70 -8.03
N SER A 82 5.70 18.70 -7.06
CA SER A 82 4.81 19.83 -6.78
C SER A 82 5.57 20.86 -5.93
N HIS A 83 5.96 21.99 -6.53
CA HIS A 83 6.42 23.14 -5.77
C HIS A 83 5.20 23.91 -5.25
N GLY A 84 4.91 23.81 -3.97
CA GLY A 84 3.85 24.56 -3.32
C GLY A 84 3.32 23.86 -2.07
N LEU A 85 2.89 24.68 -1.10
CA LEU A 85 2.18 24.23 0.09
C LEU A 85 0.93 23.43 -0.32
N ARG A 86 0.94 22.14 -0.07
CA ARG A 86 -0.25 21.30 -0.15
C ARG A 86 -0.51 20.68 1.21
N SER A 87 -1.77 20.55 1.54
CA SER A 87 -2.20 19.79 2.72
C SER A 87 -1.65 18.36 2.56
N GLY A 88 -0.86 17.89 3.53
CA GLY A 88 -0.44 16.50 3.61
C GLY A 88 -1.66 15.57 3.77
N PRO A 89 -1.51 14.26 3.63
CA PRO A 89 -2.61 13.29 3.68
C PRO A 89 -3.31 13.17 5.04
N GLY A 90 -2.95 13.98 6.02
CA GLY A 90 -3.65 14.12 7.30
C GLY A 90 -4.24 15.50 7.47
N ALA A 91 -5.44 15.63 8.03
CA ALA A 91 -6.07 16.92 8.32
C ALA A 91 -5.15 17.78 9.20
N GLY A 92 -4.61 18.87 8.62
CA GLY A 92 -3.79 19.84 9.34
C GLY A 92 -2.27 19.71 9.20
N THR A 93 -1.75 18.82 8.38
CA THR A 93 -0.30 18.76 8.11
C THR A 93 0.10 19.59 6.91
N VAL A 94 1.05 20.52 7.12
CA VAL A 94 1.70 21.32 6.07
C VAL A 94 3.15 20.82 5.99
N SER A 95 3.56 20.26 4.87
CA SER A 95 4.95 19.87 4.63
C SER A 95 5.60 20.87 3.68
N ASP A 96 6.76 21.39 4.07
CA ASP A 96 7.59 22.32 3.29
C ASP A 96 8.68 21.58 2.48
N GLU A 97 8.68 20.24 2.52
CA GLU A 97 9.60 19.44 1.68
C GLU A 97 8.96 19.21 0.31
N SER A 98 9.75 19.40 -0.75
CA SER A 98 9.37 19.07 -2.12
C SER A 98 9.16 17.55 -2.22
N MET A 99 7.95 17.10 -1.90
CA MET A 99 7.55 15.72 -2.12
C MET A 99 7.27 15.51 -3.61
N ALA A 100 7.98 14.59 -4.20
CA ALA A 100 7.55 14.01 -5.45
C ALA A 100 6.16 13.41 -5.21
N VAL A 101 5.15 13.86 -5.96
CA VAL A 101 3.81 13.29 -5.89
C VAL A 101 3.87 11.93 -6.57
N VAL A 102 4.21 10.92 -5.79
CA VAL A 102 4.28 9.51 -6.24
C VAL A 102 2.87 8.90 -6.20
N GLY A 103 2.07 9.29 -5.21
CA GLY A 103 0.66 8.96 -5.06
C GLY A 103 0.01 9.94 -4.08
N VAL A 104 -1.23 10.29 -4.27
CA VAL A 104 -2.04 11.09 -3.35
C VAL A 104 -3.40 10.43 -3.20
N ALA A 105 -3.67 9.89 -2.01
CA ALA A 105 -5.02 9.56 -1.61
C ALA A 105 -5.69 10.86 -1.15
N THR A 106 -6.61 11.39 -1.93
CA THR A 106 -7.41 12.54 -1.48
C THR A 106 -8.37 12.10 -0.38
N PRO A 107 -8.47 12.85 0.75
CA PRO A 107 -9.41 12.51 1.80
C PRO A 107 -10.84 12.45 1.24
N ASN A 108 -11.53 11.38 1.55
CA ASN A 108 -12.99 11.22 1.52
C ASN A 108 -13.76 11.05 0.21
N SER A 109 -13.20 10.83 -0.96
CA SER A 109 -13.97 10.33 -2.13
C SER A 109 -13.39 10.72 -3.50
N GLY A 110 -12.25 11.35 -3.55
CA GLY A 110 -11.58 11.64 -4.82
C GLY A 110 -10.91 10.41 -5.43
N PRO A 111 -10.63 10.43 -6.75
CA PRO A 111 -9.85 9.39 -7.39
C PRO A 111 -8.44 9.32 -6.78
N MET A 112 -7.91 8.11 -6.69
CA MET A 112 -6.53 7.87 -6.32
C MET A 112 -5.62 8.29 -7.47
N THR A 113 -4.43 8.81 -7.14
CA THR A 113 -3.46 9.23 -8.16
C THR A 113 -2.18 8.41 -8.04
N LEU A 114 -1.72 7.82 -9.14
CA LEU A 114 -0.51 7.01 -9.22
C LEU A 114 0.41 7.50 -10.33
N SER A 115 1.73 7.43 -10.12
CA SER A 115 2.71 7.66 -11.17
C SER A 115 3.20 6.33 -11.75
N TRP A 116 3.13 6.21 -13.06
CA TRP A 116 3.44 4.97 -13.76
C TRP A 116 4.89 4.53 -13.64
N ASP A 117 5.83 5.45 -13.65
CA ASP A 117 7.25 5.15 -13.46
C ASP A 117 7.52 4.49 -12.10
N ALA A 118 6.93 5.01 -11.03
CA ALA A 118 7.02 4.41 -9.69
C ALA A 118 6.31 3.05 -9.64
N VAL A 119 5.07 2.96 -10.15
CA VAL A 119 4.35 1.68 -10.23
C VAL A 119 5.18 0.59 -10.89
N LEU A 120 5.76 0.88 -12.05
CA LEU A 120 6.53 -0.11 -12.81
C LEU A 120 7.84 -0.49 -12.12
N SER A 121 8.54 0.49 -11.56
CA SER A 121 9.78 0.28 -10.80
C SER A 121 9.54 -0.60 -9.58
N ASP A 122 8.58 -0.21 -8.74
CA ASP A 122 8.32 -0.87 -7.46
C ASP A 122 7.76 -2.29 -7.67
N SER A 123 6.88 -2.46 -8.65
CA SER A 123 6.31 -3.77 -9.00
C SER A 123 7.37 -4.80 -9.36
N ARG A 124 8.46 -4.36 -9.99
CA ARG A 124 9.57 -5.22 -10.44
C ARG A 124 10.65 -5.42 -9.39
N HIS A 125 10.78 -4.50 -8.44
CA HIS A 125 11.88 -4.47 -7.48
C HIS A 125 11.39 -4.41 -6.03
N PRO A 126 10.63 -5.41 -5.54
CA PRO A 126 10.09 -5.40 -4.18
C PRO A 126 11.19 -5.36 -3.09
N ALA A 127 12.41 -5.80 -3.42
CA ALA A 127 13.55 -5.73 -2.50
C ALA A 127 13.91 -4.28 -2.08
N SER A 128 13.38 -3.26 -2.76
CA SER A 128 13.48 -1.85 -2.31
C SER A 128 12.68 -1.57 -1.03
N GLY A 129 11.74 -2.44 -0.67
CA GLY A 129 10.81 -2.23 0.44
C GLY A 129 9.70 -1.23 0.14
N GLN A 130 9.54 -0.85 -1.14
CA GLN A 130 8.55 0.12 -1.59
C GLN A 130 7.63 -0.51 -2.63
N ASN A 131 6.36 -0.14 -2.56
CA ASN A 131 5.37 -0.40 -3.60
C ASN A 131 4.27 0.66 -3.49
N VAL A 132 4.34 1.67 -4.36
CA VAL A 132 3.41 2.80 -4.34
C VAL A 132 1.95 2.36 -4.43
N VAL A 133 1.64 1.29 -5.14
CA VAL A 133 0.27 0.78 -5.24
C VAL A 133 -0.19 0.22 -3.90
N ILE A 134 0.62 -0.62 -3.26
CA ILE A 134 0.30 -1.16 -1.93
C ILE A 134 0.15 -0.02 -0.92
N HIS A 135 1.04 0.98 -0.96
CA HIS A 135 1.00 2.15 -0.10
C HIS A 135 -0.34 2.89 -0.19
N GLU A 136 -0.73 3.28 -1.40
CA GLU A 136 -1.97 4.04 -1.62
C GLU A 136 -3.23 3.21 -1.31
N PHE A 137 -3.20 1.93 -1.62
CA PHE A 137 -4.30 1.03 -1.28
C PHE A 137 -4.37 0.72 0.22
N ALA A 138 -3.25 0.74 0.95
CA ALA A 138 -3.25 0.66 2.41
C ALA A 138 -3.99 1.86 3.03
N HIS A 139 -3.79 3.08 2.53
CA HIS A 139 -4.58 4.23 2.96
C HIS A 139 -6.09 4.02 2.71
N LYS A 140 -6.46 3.38 1.61
CA LYS A 140 -7.88 3.07 1.34
C LYS A 140 -8.44 1.97 2.25
N ILE A 141 -7.59 1.04 2.70
CA ILE A 141 -7.96 0.08 3.73
C ILE A 141 -8.20 0.81 5.07
N ASP A 142 -7.27 1.66 5.50
CA ASP A 142 -7.40 2.48 6.71
C ASP A 142 -8.72 3.28 6.71
N MET A 143 -9.03 3.95 5.59
CA MET A 143 -10.26 4.72 5.41
C MET A 143 -11.54 3.88 5.32
N SER A 144 -11.46 2.57 5.25
CA SER A 144 -12.61 1.74 4.90
C SER A 144 -13.70 1.68 5.97
N ASP A 145 -13.39 1.96 7.21
CA ASP A 145 -14.35 2.06 8.32
C ASP A 145 -14.88 3.49 8.56
N GLY A 146 -14.35 4.47 7.81
CA GLY A 146 -14.74 5.88 7.88
C GLY A 146 -13.77 6.78 8.67
N TYR A 147 -12.70 6.20 9.22
CA TYR A 147 -11.64 6.91 9.91
C TYR A 147 -10.36 6.91 9.05
N THR A 148 -9.43 7.81 9.38
CA THR A 148 -8.10 7.90 8.75
C THR A 148 -7.12 8.17 9.88
N ASP A 149 -6.79 7.15 10.63
CA ASP A 149 -6.02 7.25 11.86
C ASP A 149 -4.80 6.31 11.92
N GLY A 150 -4.56 5.55 10.85
CA GLY A 150 -3.49 4.56 10.75
C GLY A 150 -3.81 3.26 11.49
N ILE A 151 -5.08 3.05 11.82
CA ILE A 151 -5.58 1.82 12.41
C ILE A 151 -6.41 1.10 11.34
N PRO A 152 -6.00 -0.09 10.86
CA PRO A 152 -6.82 -0.84 9.92
C PRO A 152 -8.17 -1.20 10.55
N PRO A 153 -9.20 -1.54 9.77
CA PRO A 153 -10.57 -1.76 10.24
C PRO A 153 -10.70 -3.03 11.08
N VAL A 154 -9.96 -3.11 12.17
CA VAL A 154 -10.01 -4.16 13.20
C VAL A 154 -10.99 -3.80 14.31
N ARG A 155 -11.46 -4.77 15.10
CA ARG A 155 -12.46 -4.55 16.16
C ARG A 155 -12.11 -5.29 17.45
N GLY A 156 -12.62 -4.75 18.57
CA GLY A 156 -12.48 -5.39 19.88
C GLY A 156 -11.03 -5.61 20.29
N ALA A 157 -10.68 -6.81 20.73
CA ALA A 157 -9.34 -7.15 21.21
C ALA A 157 -8.25 -6.99 20.14
N GLU A 158 -8.57 -7.17 18.87
CA GLU A 158 -7.65 -6.96 17.76
C GLU A 158 -7.27 -5.47 17.63
N MET A 159 -8.23 -4.56 17.86
CA MET A 159 -7.98 -3.12 17.84
C MET A 159 -7.08 -2.71 19.02
N GLU A 160 -7.31 -3.26 20.20
CA GLU A 160 -6.47 -2.98 21.38
C GLU A 160 -5.04 -3.49 21.17
N HIS A 161 -4.89 -4.70 20.61
CA HIS A 161 -3.58 -5.26 20.26
C HIS A 161 -2.87 -4.40 19.21
N TRP A 162 -3.54 -4.06 18.10
CA TRP A 162 -2.99 -3.20 17.06
C TRP A 162 -2.56 -1.84 17.63
N ALA A 163 -3.41 -1.19 18.40
CA ALA A 163 -3.09 0.10 19.01
C ALA A 163 -1.87 0.02 19.91
N ALA A 164 -1.70 -1.06 20.70
CA ALA A 164 -0.54 -1.28 21.55
C ALA A 164 0.74 -1.48 20.74
N VAL A 165 0.71 -2.34 19.70
CA VAL A 165 1.87 -2.59 18.81
C VAL A 165 2.29 -1.33 18.08
N VAL A 166 1.34 -0.58 17.50
CA VAL A 166 1.63 0.68 16.80
C VAL A 166 2.15 1.74 17.75
N ALA A 167 1.58 1.86 18.97
CA ALA A 167 2.05 2.84 19.93
C ALA A 167 3.50 2.54 20.34
N ASP A 168 3.84 1.27 20.62
CA ASP A 168 5.18 0.86 20.98
C ASP A 168 6.18 1.12 19.85
N GLU A 169 5.90 0.60 18.67
CA GLU A 169 6.78 0.72 17.51
C GLU A 169 6.93 2.17 17.02
N TYR A 170 5.83 2.92 16.92
CA TYR A 170 5.84 4.29 16.44
C TYR A 170 6.59 5.22 17.40
N GLU A 171 6.29 5.18 18.70
CA GLU A 171 6.92 6.07 19.68
C GLU A 171 8.39 5.71 19.92
N HIS A 172 8.73 4.42 20.08
CA HIS A 172 10.10 3.99 20.32
C HIS A 172 11.03 4.25 19.14
N THR A 173 10.55 4.03 17.91
CA THR A 173 11.41 4.20 16.75
C THR A 173 11.51 5.66 16.33
N ARG A 174 10.43 6.45 16.47
CA ARG A 174 10.46 7.90 16.25
C ARG A 174 11.52 8.58 17.13
N ALA A 175 11.67 8.14 18.38
CA ALA A 175 12.69 8.67 19.31
C ALA A 175 14.13 8.35 18.87
N ARG A 176 14.35 7.26 18.14
CA ARG A 176 15.71 6.81 17.72
C ARG A 176 16.17 7.39 16.40
N HIS A 177 15.32 8.03 15.61
CA HIS A 177 15.59 8.64 14.28
C HIS A 177 16.23 7.68 13.24
N SER A 178 16.35 6.40 13.52
CA SER A 178 16.90 5.40 12.60
C SER A 178 16.21 4.06 12.77
N ASP A 179 15.66 3.55 11.70
CA ASP A 179 15.13 2.20 11.61
C ASP A 179 15.80 1.50 10.43
N ARG A 180 16.05 0.19 10.55
CA ARG A 180 16.67 -0.61 9.48
C ARG A 180 15.65 -1.31 8.60
N VAL A 181 14.40 -1.32 9.04
CA VAL A 181 13.31 -2.07 8.40
C VAL A 181 12.31 -1.14 7.74
N LEU A 182 11.83 -0.13 8.49
CA LEU A 182 10.87 0.83 7.98
C LEU A 182 11.60 2.10 7.53
N ARG A 183 11.28 2.57 6.33
CA ARG A 183 11.81 3.82 5.81
C ARG A 183 11.36 5.02 6.65
N ARG A 184 12.16 6.09 6.67
CA ARG A 184 11.94 7.28 7.50
C ARG A 184 10.54 7.89 7.35
N TYR A 185 9.93 7.75 6.20
CA TYR A 185 8.60 8.26 5.90
C TYR A 185 7.49 7.69 6.81
N ALA A 186 7.67 6.48 7.34
CA ALA A 186 6.76 5.88 8.34
C ALA A 186 6.53 6.77 9.57
N TRP A 187 7.48 7.65 9.89
CA TRP A 187 7.44 8.48 11.10
C TRP A 187 6.80 9.86 10.89
N THR A 188 6.25 10.12 9.72
CA THR A 188 5.52 11.35 9.41
C THR A 188 4.26 11.46 10.26
N ASN A 189 3.44 10.44 10.28
CA ASN A 189 2.25 10.28 11.11
C ASN A 189 1.82 8.81 11.14
N ARG A 190 0.80 8.46 11.92
CA ARG A 190 0.34 7.06 12.06
C ARG A 190 -0.26 6.49 10.78
N VAL A 191 -0.88 7.32 9.95
CA VAL A 191 -1.46 6.91 8.66
C VAL A 191 -0.37 6.44 7.70
N GLU A 192 0.74 7.21 7.63
CA GLU A 192 1.92 6.83 6.86
C GLU A 192 2.66 5.63 7.46
N PHE A 193 2.66 5.52 8.79
CA PHE A 193 3.23 4.36 9.45
C PHE A 193 2.54 3.07 9.00
N PHE A 194 1.21 3.02 9.00
CA PHE A 194 0.47 1.85 8.52
C PHE A 194 0.77 1.54 7.06
N ALA A 195 0.76 2.54 6.18
CA ALA A 195 1.02 2.35 4.76
C ALA A 195 2.44 1.82 4.49
N VAL A 196 3.46 2.39 5.14
CA VAL A 196 4.86 1.93 5.03
C VAL A 196 5.06 0.56 5.66
N ALA A 197 4.39 0.26 6.78
CA ALA A 197 4.43 -1.07 7.38
C ALA A 197 3.79 -2.12 6.46
N ALA A 198 2.70 -1.80 5.78
CA ALA A 198 2.09 -2.67 4.77
C ALA A 198 3.03 -2.90 3.57
N GLU A 199 3.71 -1.86 3.07
CA GLU A 199 4.75 -2.04 2.04
C GLU A 199 5.84 -3.02 2.49
N ALA A 200 6.42 -2.80 3.68
CA ALA A 200 7.48 -3.65 4.22
C ALA A 200 7.00 -5.10 4.43
N PHE A 201 5.77 -5.28 4.90
CA PHE A 201 5.16 -6.59 5.12
C PHE A 201 5.08 -7.43 3.84
N PHE A 202 4.70 -6.83 2.72
CA PHE A 202 4.59 -7.53 1.46
C PHE A 202 5.92 -7.57 0.66
N CYS A 203 6.73 -6.52 0.75
CA CYS A 203 7.94 -6.38 -0.06
C CYS A 203 9.19 -6.97 0.60
N GLN A 204 9.29 -6.90 1.93
CA GLN A 204 10.43 -7.37 2.72
C GLN A 204 9.99 -8.17 3.96
N PRO A 205 9.14 -9.21 3.76
CA PRO A 205 8.47 -9.89 4.88
C PRO A 205 9.43 -10.49 5.90
N THR A 206 10.49 -11.17 5.46
CA THR A 206 11.48 -11.77 6.36
C THR A 206 12.22 -10.71 7.17
N GLN A 207 12.59 -9.58 6.55
CA GLN A 207 13.27 -8.50 7.26
C GLN A 207 12.35 -7.85 8.30
N LEU A 208 11.07 -7.69 7.97
CA LEU A 208 10.09 -7.17 8.92
C LEU A 208 9.86 -8.15 10.07
N GLN A 209 9.72 -9.43 9.78
CA GLN A 209 9.53 -10.47 10.78
C GLN A 209 10.72 -10.56 11.75
N ASP A 210 11.97 -10.53 11.24
CA ASP A 210 13.18 -10.59 12.05
C ASP A 210 13.40 -9.33 12.87
N GLY A 211 13.13 -8.16 12.31
CA GLY A 211 13.40 -6.87 12.93
C GLY A 211 12.28 -6.34 13.82
N LYS A 212 11.03 -6.71 13.54
CA LYS A 212 9.80 -6.22 14.19
C LYS A 212 8.73 -7.32 14.27
N PRO A 213 8.99 -8.40 15.04
CA PRO A 213 8.12 -9.58 15.07
C PRO A 213 6.68 -9.28 15.51
N GLU A 214 6.48 -8.38 16.49
CA GLU A 214 5.14 -8.00 16.97
C GLU A 214 4.35 -7.26 15.89
N LEU A 215 4.98 -6.32 15.18
CA LEU A 215 4.36 -5.60 14.07
C LEU A 215 4.04 -6.56 12.91
N TYR A 216 4.98 -7.47 12.60
CA TYR A 216 4.75 -8.50 11.59
C TYR A 216 3.54 -9.37 11.95
N GLY A 217 3.46 -9.84 13.20
CA GLY A 217 2.33 -10.65 13.69
C GLY A 217 1.00 -9.92 13.56
N ALA A 218 0.93 -8.67 14.01
CA ALA A 218 -0.29 -7.85 13.90
C ALA A 218 -0.73 -7.63 12.44
N LEU A 219 0.22 -7.44 11.52
CA LEU A 219 -0.08 -7.33 10.09
C LEU A 219 -0.51 -8.67 9.48
N ALA A 220 0.12 -9.78 9.89
CA ALA A 220 -0.23 -11.12 9.42
C ALA A 220 -1.66 -11.50 9.83
N ASP A 221 -2.03 -11.20 11.06
CA ASP A 221 -3.38 -11.41 11.58
C ASP A 221 -4.40 -10.55 10.83
N PHE A 222 -4.10 -9.25 10.66
CA PHE A 222 -4.99 -8.34 9.95
C PHE A 222 -5.18 -8.72 8.48
N PHE A 223 -4.10 -8.93 7.72
CA PHE A 223 -4.17 -9.27 6.30
C PHE A 223 -4.56 -10.74 6.05
N ALA A 224 -4.63 -11.56 7.12
CA ALA A 224 -4.80 -13.02 7.03
C ALA A 224 -3.85 -13.65 6.02
N GLN A 225 -2.57 -13.25 6.06
CA GLN A 225 -1.51 -13.68 5.16
C GLN A 225 -0.18 -13.82 5.89
N ASP A 226 0.66 -14.74 5.45
CA ASP A 226 2.03 -14.91 5.92
C ASP A 226 3.02 -14.87 4.73
N PRO A 227 3.43 -13.66 4.27
CA PRO A 227 4.35 -13.54 3.15
C PRO A 227 5.76 -14.08 3.44
N ALA A 228 6.23 -14.07 4.69
CA ALA A 228 7.56 -14.60 5.04
C ALA A 228 7.62 -16.12 4.82
N ALA A 229 6.54 -16.85 5.11
CA ALA A 229 6.46 -18.28 4.85
C ALA A 229 6.50 -18.65 3.37
N ARG A 230 6.26 -17.69 2.46
CA ARG A 230 6.27 -17.89 1.00
C ARG A 230 7.59 -17.49 0.34
N SER A 231 8.51 -16.88 1.09
CA SER A 231 9.75 -16.30 0.56
C SER A 231 10.91 -17.30 0.46
N HIS A 232 10.59 -18.60 0.45
CA HIS A 232 11.56 -19.72 0.38
C HIS A 232 11.57 -20.40 -0.97
#